data_c7e0a7787eec8f5216fe4344878a4cdb
#
_entry.id   c7e0a7787eec8f5216fe4344878a4cdb
#
_cell.length_a   1.000
_cell.length_b   1.000
_cell.length_c   1.000
_cell.angle_alpha   90.00
_cell.angle_beta   90.00
_cell.angle_gamma   90.00
#
_symmetry.space_group_name_H-M   'P 1'
#
loop_
_entity.id
_entity.type
_entity.pdbx_description
1 polymer ?
#
loop_
_entity_poly.entity_id
_entity_poly.type
_entity_poly.pdbx_seq_one_letter_code
_entity_poly.pdbx_strand_id
1 'polypeptide(L)' 'MDLVVGLSAVAAALLIAFGALGTAIGFGLLGGRF' A
#
# COMPACT_ATOMS: atom_id res chain seq x y z
N MET A 1 11.26 1.46 -23.48
CA MET A 1 10.72 1.84 -22.17
C MET A 1 9.36 2.46 -22.40
N ASP A 2 8.39 2.02 -21.67
CA ASP A 2 7.01 2.41 -21.88
C ASP A 2 6.51 3.14 -20.63
N LEU A 3 6.07 4.37 -20.83
CA LEU A 3 5.57 5.20 -19.74
C LEU A 3 4.33 4.56 -19.10
N VAL A 4 3.48 3.97 -19.92
CA VAL A 4 2.27 3.32 -19.41
C VAL A 4 2.63 2.15 -18.50
N VAL A 5 3.59 1.34 -18.90
CA VAL A 5 4.04 0.22 -18.07
C VAL A 5 4.64 0.73 -16.77
N GLY A 6 5.46 1.77 -16.84
CA GLY A 6 6.07 2.35 -15.65
C GLY A 6 5.04 2.91 -14.69
N LEU A 7 4.07 3.65 -15.20
CA LEU A 7 3.02 4.24 -14.37
C LEU A 7 2.10 3.16 -13.79
N SER A 8 1.86 2.09 -14.54
CA SER A 8 1.09 0.97 -14.02
C SER A 8 1.80 0.30 -12.86
N ALA A 9 3.12 0.16 -12.96
CA ALA A 9 3.92 -0.42 -11.88
C ALA A 9 3.87 0.47 -10.63
N VAL A 10 3.96 1.78 -10.81
CA VAL A 10 3.87 2.73 -9.69
C VAL A 10 2.48 2.64 -9.04
N ALA A 11 1.43 2.60 -9.85
CA ALA A 11 0.07 2.49 -9.32
C ALA A 11 -0.11 1.21 -8.52
N ALA A 12 0.41 0.09 -9.02
CA ALA A 12 0.35 -1.18 -8.30
C ALA A 12 1.11 -1.11 -6.98
N ALA A 13 2.28 -0.49 -6.99
CA ALA A 13 3.08 -0.33 -5.78
C ALA A 13 2.37 0.51 -4.73
N LEU A 14 1.69 1.59 -5.16
CA LEU A 14 0.93 2.43 -4.25
C LEU A 14 -0.25 1.68 -3.65
N LEU A 15 -0.94 0.89 -4.43
CA LEU A 15 -2.06 0.08 -3.92
C LEU A 15 -1.59 -0.91 -2.87
N ILE A 16 -0.48 -1.59 -3.14
CA ILE A 16 0.08 -2.55 -2.21
C ILE A 16 0.55 -1.85 -0.93
N ALA A 17 1.25 -0.73 -1.08
CA ALA A 17 1.81 0.00 0.04
C ALA A 17 0.71 0.56 0.95
N PHE A 18 -0.32 1.18 0.37
CA PHE A 18 -1.42 1.71 1.17
C PHE A 18 -2.27 0.61 1.76
N GLY A 19 -2.41 -0.52 1.06
CA GLY A 19 -3.08 -1.68 1.61
C GLY A 19 -2.37 -2.22 2.83
N ALA A 20 -1.04 -2.36 2.75
CA ALA A 20 -0.23 -2.84 3.86
C ALA A 20 -0.27 -1.86 5.03
N LEU A 21 -0.15 -0.57 4.74
CA LEU A 21 -0.19 0.46 5.77
C LEU A 21 -1.55 0.48 6.46
N GLY A 22 -2.62 0.44 5.69
CA GLY A 22 -3.98 0.42 6.23
C GLY A 22 -4.22 -0.79 7.11
N THR A 23 -3.76 -1.95 6.66
CA THR A 23 -3.88 -3.18 7.44
C THR A 23 -3.09 -3.08 8.74
N ALA A 24 -1.88 -2.55 8.68
CA ALA A 24 -1.03 -2.41 9.86
C ALA A 24 -1.66 -1.49 10.89
N ILE A 25 -2.19 -0.35 10.46
CA ILE A 25 -2.84 0.59 11.36
C ILE A 25 -4.10 -0.03 11.97
N GLY A 26 -4.95 -0.62 11.14
CA GLY A 26 -6.18 -1.24 11.61
C GLY A 26 -5.94 -2.37 12.59
N PHE A 27 -5.00 -3.25 12.25
CA PHE A 27 -4.65 -4.36 13.11
C PHE A 27 -3.96 -3.89 14.39
N GLY A 28 -3.14 -2.86 14.26
CA GLY A 28 -2.45 -2.28 15.41
C GLY A 28 -3.41 -1.68 16.44
N LEU A 29 -4.46 -1.02 15.96
CA LEU A 29 -5.46 -0.45 16.86
C LEU A 29 -6.24 -1.54 17.60
N LEU A 30 -6.48 -2.67 16.94
CA LEU A 30 -7.11 -3.81 17.59
C LEU A 30 -6.23 -4.34 18.72
N GLY A 31 -4.92 -4.30 18.52
CA GLY A 31 -3.98 -4.74 19.54
C GLY A 31 -3.78 -3.73 20.66
N GLY A 32 -4.40 -2.54 20.59
CA GLY A 32 -4.29 -1.52 21.61
C GLY A 32 -3.01 -0.73 21.54
N ARG A 33 -2.20 -0.92 20.51
CA ARG A 33 -0.92 -0.22 20.34
C ARG A 33 -0.70 0.08 18.87
N PHE A 34 -0.47 1.31 18.60
CA PHE A 34 -0.13 1.74 17.24
C PHE A 34 1.31 2.21 17.14
#